data_7d74cef6a2b89d7195ed3e63f845cb03
#
_entry.id   7d74cef6a2b89d7195ed3e63f845cb03
#
_cell.length_a   1.000
_cell.length_b   1.000
_cell.length_c   1.000
_cell.angle_alpha   90.00
_cell.angle_beta   90.00
_cell.angle_gamma   90.00
#
_symmetry.space_group_name_H-M   'P 1'
#
loop_
_entity.id
_entity.type
_entity.pdbx_description
1 polymer ?
#
loop_
_entity_poly.entity_id
_entity_poly.type
_entity_poly.pdbx_seq_one_letter_code
_entity_poly.pdbx_strand_id
1 'polypeptide(L)'
;MYGALSVTEIDNHGRKLHEEDQDKLADFEAKIARGGKIEPADWMPYMYRRQLIRMIEQHAHSEIIGSLPEGTWITRAPGFKRKLALMAKVQDEVGHAQLLYSAAETLGKTREEMTNDLINGKSKYSNVFNYPAKTWGDTAVIAWLIDAGAIVNQS
;
A
#
# COMPACT_ATOMS: atom_id res chain seq x y z
N MET A 1 -17.80 -9.04 0.79
CA MET A 1 -18.85 -8.93 -0.24
C MET A 1 -18.70 -7.53 -0.84
N TYR A 2 -17.95 -7.42 -1.94
CA TYR A 2 -17.87 -6.17 -2.69
C TYR A 2 -19.18 -6.05 -3.46
N GLY A 3 -20.05 -5.10 -3.04
CA GLY A 3 -21.26 -4.78 -3.77
C GLY A 3 -20.92 -4.38 -5.19
N ALA A 4 -21.76 -4.75 -6.15
CA ALA A 4 -21.64 -4.34 -7.54
C ALA A 4 -21.32 -2.84 -7.59
N LEU A 5 -20.17 -2.49 -8.17
CA LEU A 5 -19.82 -1.10 -8.46
C LEU A 5 -20.82 -0.62 -9.49
N SER A 6 -21.87 0.07 -9.03
CA SER A 6 -22.78 0.75 -9.96
C SER A 6 -21.95 1.73 -10.76
N VAL A 7 -21.92 1.51 -12.07
CA VAL A 7 -21.29 2.41 -13.04
C VAL A 7 -22.12 3.70 -13.04
N THR A 8 -21.81 4.62 -12.13
CA THR A 8 -22.24 6.00 -12.27
C THR A 8 -21.26 6.68 -13.21
N GLU A 9 -21.77 7.25 -14.28
CA GLU A 9 -20.97 7.88 -15.35
C GLU A 9 -20.06 9.03 -14.90
N ILE A 10 -20.09 9.38 -13.60
CA ILE A 10 -19.37 10.53 -13.06
C ILE A 10 -18.83 10.16 -11.67
N ASP A 11 -17.53 10.42 -11.44
CA ASP A 11 -16.93 10.26 -10.11
C ASP A 11 -17.42 11.35 -9.14
N ASN A 12 -17.12 11.21 -7.85
CA ASN A 12 -17.49 12.17 -6.79
C ASN A 12 -16.92 13.58 -6.99
N HIS A 13 -16.14 13.79 -8.06
CA HIS A 13 -15.54 15.06 -8.46
C HIS A 13 -16.07 15.58 -9.81
N GLY A 14 -17.14 14.99 -10.34
CA GLY A 14 -17.78 15.42 -11.58
C GLY A 14 -17.05 15.04 -12.87
N ARG A 15 -16.08 14.10 -12.81
CA ARG A 15 -15.32 13.63 -13.98
C ARG A 15 -16.02 12.44 -14.62
N LYS A 16 -16.16 12.44 -15.96
CA LYS A 16 -16.62 11.26 -16.68
C LYS A 16 -15.76 10.05 -16.32
N LEU A 17 -16.42 9.00 -15.87
CA LEU A 17 -15.78 7.70 -15.74
C LEU A 17 -15.44 7.18 -17.14
N HIS A 18 -14.33 6.46 -17.24
CA HIS A 18 -13.99 5.79 -18.49
C HIS A 18 -15.12 4.87 -18.90
N GLU A 19 -15.55 4.96 -20.16
CA GLU A 19 -16.48 4.01 -20.74
C GLU A 19 -15.79 2.63 -20.76
N GLU A 20 -16.31 1.70 -19.98
CA GLU A 20 -15.73 0.37 -19.86
C GLU A 20 -16.23 -0.50 -21.01
N ASP A 21 -15.35 -1.31 -21.57
CA ASP A 21 -15.67 -2.36 -22.55
C ASP A 21 -16.49 -3.45 -21.81
N GLN A 22 -17.78 -3.56 -22.15
CA GLN A 22 -18.70 -4.44 -21.44
C GLN A 22 -18.32 -5.92 -21.56
N ASP A 23 -17.78 -6.34 -22.70
CA ASP A 23 -17.36 -7.74 -22.89
C ASP A 23 -16.15 -8.05 -21.99
N LYS A 24 -15.16 -7.17 -21.96
CA LYS A 24 -14.00 -7.32 -21.07
C LYS A 24 -14.37 -7.24 -19.60
N LEU A 25 -15.36 -6.41 -19.26
CA LEU A 25 -15.85 -6.33 -17.88
C LEU A 25 -16.49 -7.66 -17.46
N ALA A 26 -17.33 -8.24 -18.32
CA ALA A 26 -17.94 -9.54 -18.06
C ALA A 26 -16.89 -10.65 -17.91
N ASP A 27 -15.85 -10.67 -18.75
CA ASP A 27 -14.75 -11.63 -18.68
C ASP A 27 -13.94 -11.46 -17.37
N PHE A 28 -13.68 -10.21 -16.97
CA PHE A 28 -12.99 -9.89 -15.71
C PHE A 28 -13.79 -10.37 -14.50
N GLU A 29 -15.10 -10.08 -14.44
CA GLU A 29 -15.99 -10.52 -13.38
C GLU A 29 -16.09 -12.04 -13.32
N ALA A 30 -16.19 -12.71 -14.46
CA ALA A 30 -16.21 -14.16 -14.55
C ALA A 30 -14.89 -14.77 -14.06
N LYS A 31 -13.73 -14.14 -14.36
CA LYS A 31 -12.43 -14.58 -13.85
C LYS A 31 -12.37 -14.53 -12.32
N ILE A 32 -12.84 -13.44 -11.72
CA ILE A 32 -12.91 -13.28 -10.24
C ILE A 32 -13.87 -14.29 -9.63
N ALA A 33 -15.07 -14.45 -10.20
CA ALA A 33 -16.10 -15.35 -9.66
C ALA A 33 -15.64 -16.80 -9.54
N ARG A 34 -14.74 -17.26 -10.46
CA ARG A 34 -14.13 -18.60 -10.39
C ARG A 34 -12.84 -18.68 -9.57
N GLY A 35 -12.48 -17.62 -8.84
CA GLY A 35 -11.26 -17.56 -8.02
C GLY A 35 -9.98 -17.39 -8.83
N GLY A 36 -10.07 -16.91 -10.07
CA GLY A 36 -8.89 -16.63 -10.91
C GLY A 36 -8.09 -15.45 -10.39
N LYS A 37 -6.75 -15.58 -10.37
CA LYS A 37 -5.84 -14.48 -10.03
C LYS A 37 -5.79 -13.45 -11.14
N ILE A 38 -5.76 -12.18 -10.76
CA ILE A 38 -5.57 -11.05 -11.67
C ILE A 38 -4.09 -10.74 -11.75
N GLU A 39 -3.52 -10.82 -12.93
CA GLU A 39 -2.11 -10.56 -13.20
C GLU A 39 -1.92 -9.13 -13.74
N PRO A 40 -0.71 -8.53 -13.62
CA PRO A 40 -0.47 -7.16 -14.08
C PRO A 40 -0.79 -6.91 -15.57
N ALA A 41 -0.61 -7.92 -16.41
CA ALA A 41 -0.90 -7.83 -17.84
C ALA A 41 -2.38 -8.02 -18.19
N ASP A 42 -3.21 -8.48 -17.25
CA ASP A 42 -4.63 -8.63 -17.48
C ASP A 42 -5.31 -7.27 -17.70
N TRP A 43 -6.34 -7.28 -18.52
CA TRP A 43 -7.22 -6.14 -18.57
C TRP A 43 -7.94 -5.99 -17.22
N MET A 44 -8.00 -4.76 -16.73
CA MET A 44 -8.65 -4.41 -15.47
C MET A 44 -9.57 -3.20 -15.69
N PRO A 45 -10.77 -3.18 -15.11
CA PRO A 45 -11.58 -1.98 -15.08
C PRO A 45 -10.79 -0.80 -14.52
N TYR A 46 -10.99 0.40 -15.09
CA TYR A 46 -10.23 1.59 -14.72
C TYR A 46 -10.25 1.86 -13.20
N MET A 47 -11.44 1.79 -12.59
CA MET A 47 -11.58 2.05 -11.16
C MET A 47 -10.90 0.98 -10.31
N TYR A 48 -10.94 -0.30 -10.74
CA TYR A 48 -10.23 -1.38 -10.06
C TYR A 48 -8.72 -1.14 -10.08
N ARG A 49 -8.14 -0.92 -11.27
CA ARG A 49 -6.72 -0.62 -11.44
C ARG A 49 -6.28 0.60 -10.60
N ARG A 50 -7.06 1.67 -10.65
CA ARG A 50 -6.78 2.90 -9.89
C ARG A 50 -6.79 2.68 -8.38
N GLN A 51 -7.77 1.92 -7.86
CA GLN A 51 -7.83 1.62 -6.42
C GLN A 51 -6.71 0.68 -6.00
N LEU A 52 -6.35 -0.29 -6.84
CA LEU A 52 -5.24 -1.20 -6.58
C LEU A 52 -3.90 -0.43 -6.50
N ILE A 53 -3.62 0.43 -7.48
CA ILE A 53 -2.44 1.31 -7.45
C ILE A 53 -2.43 2.14 -6.16
N ARG A 54 -3.54 2.80 -5.80
CA ARG A 54 -3.63 3.62 -4.60
C ARG A 54 -3.37 2.83 -3.33
N MET A 55 -3.86 1.62 -3.25
CA MET A 55 -3.68 0.74 -2.07
C MET A 55 -2.22 0.30 -1.94
N ILE A 56 -1.60 -0.14 -3.04
CA ILE A 56 -0.19 -0.54 -3.07
C ILE A 56 0.72 0.65 -2.77
N GLU A 57 0.46 1.81 -3.38
CA GLU A 57 1.20 3.05 -3.14
C GLU A 57 1.13 3.49 -1.67
N GLN A 58 -0.07 3.52 -1.09
CA GLN A 58 -0.25 3.88 0.31
C GLN A 58 0.51 2.92 1.25
N HIS A 59 0.55 1.63 0.92
CA HIS A 59 1.31 0.64 1.66
C HIS A 59 2.81 0.91 1.53
N ALA A 60 3.33 1.05 0.31
CA ALA A 60 4.74 1.36 0.06
C ALA A 60 5.20 2.63 0.81
N HIS A 61 4.38 3.68 0.80
CA HIS A 61 4.66 4.90 1.54
C HIS A 61 4.65 4.66 3.06
N SER A 62 3.77 3.80 3.56
CA SER A 62 3.70 3.46 4.98
C SER A 62 4.96 2.73 5.43
N GLU A 63 5.51 1.83 4.63
CA GLU A 63 6.77 1.14 4.91
C GLU A 63 7.95 2.13 5.03
N ILE A 64 8.08 3.05 4.07
CA ILE A 64 9.15 4.06 4.08
C ILE A 64 8.98 5.04 5.26
N ILE A 65 7.78 5.59 5.44
CA ILE A 65 7.55 6.57 6.51
C ILE A 65 7.63 5.90 7.88
N GLY A 66 7.15 4.65 8.03
CA GLY A 66 7.22 3.88 9.27
C GLY A 66 8.65 3.50 9.66
N SER A 67 9.52 3.25 8.68
CA SER A 67 10.93 2.92 8.94
C SER A 67 11.70 4.09 9.60
N LEU A 68 11.28 5.35 9.40
CA LEU A 68 11.95 6.52 9.98
C LEU A 68 11.85 6.57 11.51
N PRO A 69 10.66 6.55 12.15
CA PRO A 69 10.56 6.50 13.60
C PRO A 69 11.18 5.23 14.19
N GLU A 70 11.04 4.07 13.56
CA GLU A 70 11.71 2.83 13.99
C GLU A 70 13.23 2.97 13.98
N GLY A 71 13.80 3.55 12.93
CA GLY A 71 15.23 3.83 12.80
C GLY A 71 15.78 4.67 13.96
N THR A 72 15.01 5.61 14.50
CA THR A 72 15.44 6.42 15.67
C THR A 72 15.62 5.59 16.94
N TRP A 73 14.99 4.42 17.03
CA TRP A 73 15.07 3.52 18.16
C TRP A 73 16.22 2.51 18.09
N ILE A 74 16.91 2.36 16.97
CA ILE A 74 18.02 1.41 16.82
C ILE A 74 19.07 1.62 17.92
N THR A 75 19.50 2.86 18.13
CA THR A 75 20.51 3.19 19.16
C THR A 75 19.95 3.18 20.57
N ARG A 76 18.64 3.37 20.74
CA ARG A 76 17.93 3.49 22.02
C ARG A 76 17.34 2.17 22.50
N ALA A 77 17.20 1.17 21.63
CA ALA A 77 16.66 -0.14 21.99
C ALA A 77 17.43 -0.79 23.14
N PRO A 78 16.74 -1.43 24.11
CA PRO A 78 17.39 -2.04 25.26
C PRO A 78 18.13 -3.32 24.87
N GLY A 79 19.44 -3.31 25.00
CA GLY A 79 20.31 -4.45 24.73
C GLY A 79 20.67 -4.65 23.26
N PHE A 80 21.82 -5.26 23.04
CA PHE A 80 22.43 -5.39 21.72
C PHE A 80 21.58 -6.22 20.72
N LYS A 81 21.00 -7.34 21.20
CA LYS A 81 20.15 -8.18 20.35
C LYS A 81 18.96 -7.42 19.78
N ARG A 82 18.31 -6.55 20.59
CA ARG A 82 17.17 -5.75 20.14
C ARG A 82 17.57 -4.66 19.14
N LYS A 83 18.76 -4.09 19.32
CA LYS A 83 19.33 -3.14 18.35
C LYS A 83 19.52 -3.80 16.97
N LEU A 84 20.11 -4.98 16.94
CA LEU A 84 20.32 -5.74 15.71
C LEU A 84 19.00 -6.17 15.06
N ALA A 85 18.04 -6.66 15.85
CA ALA A 85 16.72 -7.03 15.35
C ALA A 85 15.98 -5.84 14.74
N LEU A 86 16.03 -4.66 15.39
CA LEU A 86 15.38 -3.47 14.86
C LEU A 86 16.09 -2.94 13.59
N MET A 87 17.43 -3.05 13.54
CA MET A 87 18.17 -2.70 12.33
C MET A 87 17.78 -3.59 11.15
N ALA A 88 17.64 -4.90 11.35
CA ALA A 88 17.18 -5.83 10.34
C ALA A 88 15.75 -5.48 9.90
N LYS A 89 14.83 -5.25 10.86
CA LYS A 89 13.46 -4.85 10.56
C LYS A 89 13.40 -3.59 9.68
N VAL A 90 14.12 -2.54 10.03
CA VAL A 90 14.15 -1.29 9.24
C VAL A 90 14.64 -1.55 7.80
N GLN A 91 15.60 -2.45 7.61
CA GLN A 91 16.04 -2.85 6.26
C GLN A 91 14.94 -3.60 5.50
N ASP A 92 14.22 -4.49 6.17
CA ASP A 92 13.10 -5.23 5.58
C ASP A 92 11.98 -4.28 5.15
N GLU A 93 11.59 -3.29 5.97
CA GLU A 93 10.57 -2.29 5.61
C GLU A 93 10.93 -1.50 4.34
N VAL A 94 12.21 -1.09 4.24
CA VAL A 94 12.70 -0.45 3.01
C VAL A 94 12.64 -1.40 1.82
N GLY A 95 12.98 -2.69 2.03
CA GLY A 95 12.88 -3.73 1.01
C GLY A 95 11.44 -3.97 0.54
N HIS A 96 10.48 -4.08 1.48
CA HIS A 96 9.05 -4.20 1.20
C HIS A 96 8.54 -3.03 0.37
N ALA A 97 8.89 -1.80 0.76
CA ALA A 97 8.52 -0.61 0.00
C ALA A 97 9.01 -0.67 -1.45
N GLN A 98 10.26 -1.10 -1.68
CA GLN A 98 10.82 -1.22 -3.04
C GLN A 98 10.03 -2.23 -3.89
N LEU A 99 9.64 -3.37 -3.30
CA LEU A 99 8.84 -4.38 -3.98
C LEU A 99 7.43 -3.86 -4.31
N LEU A 100 6.79 -3.17 -3.37
CA LEU A 100 5.48 -2.57 -3.55
C LEU A 100 5.50 -1.47 -4.63
N TYR A 101 6.51 -0.60 -4.65
CA TYR A 101 6.66 0.37 -5.74
C TYR A 101 6.82 -0.33 -7.08
N SER A 102 7.64 -1.38 -7.16
CA SER A 102 7.79 -2.15 -8.40
C SER A 102 6.47 -2.81 -8.84
N ALA A 103 5.66 -3.30 -7.91
CA ALA A 103 4.33 -3.82 -8.22
C ALA A 103 3.41 -2.73 -8.78
N ALA A 104 3.39 -1.52 -8.20
CA ALA A 104 2.60 -0.40 -8.72
C ALA A 104 3.09 0.08 -10.10
N GLU A 105 4.40 0.01 -10.36
CA GLU A 105 4.97 0.33 -11.68
C GLU A 105 4.43 -0.60 -12.79
N THR A 106 4.21 -1.88 -12.48
CA THR A 106 3.59 -2.82 -13.44
C THR A 106 2.14 -2.46 -13.78
N LEU A 107 1.48 -1.69 -12.93
CA LEU A 107 0.12 -1.20 -13.13
C LEU A 107 0.05 0.17 -13.82
N GLY A 108 1.20 0.80 -14.08
CA GLY A 108 1.33 2.00 -14.88
C GLY A 108 1.52 3.32 -14.12
N LYS A 109 1.85 3.29 -12.81
CA LYS A 109 2.24 4.49 -12.05
C LYS A 109 3.72 4.38 -11.67
N THR A 110 4.55 5.29 -12.16
CA THR A 110 5.99 5.25 -11.93
C THR A 110 6.36 5.54 -10.48
N ARG A 111 7.51 5.04 -10.04
CA ARG A 111 8.06 5.31 -8.71
C ARG A 111 8.28 6.81 -8.48
N GLU A 112 8.75 7.52 -9.51
CA GLU A 112 8.96 8.96 -9.45
C GLU A 112 7.64 9.70 -9.19
N GLU A 113 6.56 9.34 -9.90
CA GLU A 113 5.23 9.92 -9.66
C GLU A 113 4.75 9.65 -8.23
N MET A 114 4.87 8.40 -7.75
CA MET A 114 4.45 8.03 -6.40
C MET A 114 5.22 8.80 -5.32
N THR A 115 6.55 8.88 -5.44
CA THR A 115 7.37 9.60 -4.47
C THR A 115 7.15 11.11 -4.53
N ASN A 116 6.95 11.69 -5.70
CA ASN A 116 6.57 13.09 -5.85
C ASN A 116 5.19 13.38 -5.24
N ASP A 117 4.23 12.49 -5.40
CA ASP A 117 2.91 12.61 -4.78
C ASP A 117 3.01 12.55 -3.26
N LEU A 118 3.87 11.70 -2.70
CA LEU A 118 4.13 11.64 -1.25
C LEU A 118 4.73 12.95 -0.74
N ILE A 119 5.81 13.44 -1.36
CA ILE A 119 6.50 14.65 -0.95
C ILE A 119 5.59 15.89 -1.02
N ASN A 120 4.72 15.93 -2.03
CA ASN A 120 3.76 17.03 -2.21
C ASN A 120 2.45 16.87 -1.43
N GLY A 121 2.34 15.86 -0.56
CA GLY A 121 1.15 15.62 0.27
C GLY A 121 -0.10 15.18 -0.50
N LYS A 122 0.05 14.71 -1.73
CA LYS A 122 -1.05 14.20 -2.57
C LYS A 122 -1.38 12.74 -2.31
N SER A 123 -0.40 11.96 -1.88
CA SER A 123 -0.56 10.56 -1.47
C SER A 123 -0.65 10.43 0.05
N LYS A 124 -1.19 9.30 0.49
CA LYS A 124 -1.38 9.00 1.91
C LYS A 124 -0.45 7.85 2.35
N TYR A 125 -0.19 7.81 3.63
CA TYR A 125 0.42 6.71 4.36
C TYR A 125 -0.34 6.47 5.67
N SER A 126 0.00 5.45 6.44
CA SER A 126 -0.65 5.19 7.72
C SER A 126 -0.41 6.34 8.70
N ASN A 127 -1.49 6.97 9.15
CA ASN A 127 -1.44 8.16 10.01
C ASN A 127 -0.85 7.88 11.39
N VAL A 128 -0.74 6.61 11.80
CA VAL A 128 -0.12 6.22 13.08
C VAL A 128 1.33 6.73 13.17
N PHE A 129 2.03 6.81 12.05
CA PHE A 129 3.42 7.30 12.01
C PHE A 129 3.58 8.81 12.23
N ASN A 130 2.48 9.55 12.29
CA ASN A 130 2.49 10.96 12.70
C ASN A 130 2.57 11.13 14.23
N TYR A 131 2.41 10.06 14.99
CA TYR A 131 2.45 10.09 16.45
C TYR A 131 3.76 9.50 16.96
N PRO A 132 4.50 10.25 17.83
CA PRO A 132 5.77 9.77 18.32
C PRO A 132 5.60 8.60 19.29
N ALA A 133 6.33 7.52 19.09
CA ALA A 133 6.52 6.47 20.07
C ALA A 133 7.44 6.99 21.19
N LYS A 134 6.91 7.16 22.40
CA LYS A 134 7.64 7.76 23.53
C LYS A 134 8.51 6.76 24.28
N THR A 135 8.12 5.50 24.24
CA THR A 135 8.82 4.40 24.92
C THR A 135 9.17 3.28 23.96
N TRP A 136 10.09 2.41 24.37
CA TRP A 136 10.38 1.17 23.64
C TRP A 136 9.14 0.27 23.50
N GLY A 137 8.29 0.24 24.54
CA GLY A 137 7.05 -0.50 24.51
C GLY A 137 6.08 0.02 23.44
N ASP A 138 5.94 1.35 23.34
CA ASP A 138 5.09 1.98 22.29
C ASP A 138 5.58 1.58 20.89
N THR A 139 6.89 1.68 20.64
CA THR A 139 7.50 1.30 19.35
C THR A 139 7.21 -0.16 19.03
N ALA A 140 7.40 -1.06 19.99
CA ALA A 140 7.19 -2.49 19.79
C ALA A 140 5.71 -2.83 19.50
N VAL A 141 4.78 -2.20 20.21
CA VAL A 141 3.34 -2.42 20.02
C VAL A 141 2.86 -1.84 18.69
N ILE A 142 3.30 -0.63 18.33
CA ILE A 142 2.94 0.00 17.04
C ILE A 142 3.44 -0.89 15.90
N ALA A 143 4.71 -1.28 15.89
CA ALA A 143 5.29 -2.14 14.88
C ALA A 143 4.50 -3.45 14.75
N TRP A 144 4.27 -4.16 15.87
CA TRP A 144 3.54 -5.42 15.85
C TRP A 144 2.11 -5.31 15.30
N LEU A 145 1.37 -4.27 15.69
CA LEU A 145 -0.02 -4.06 15.23
C LEU A 145 -0.08 -3.70 13.74
N ILE A 146 0.85 -2.88 13.27
CA ILE A 146 0.90 -2.47 11.85
C ILE A 146 1.26 -3.67 10.98
N ASP A 147 2.29 -4.43 11.35
CA ASP A 147 2.71 -5.61 10.60
C ASP A 147 1.61 -6.68 10.55
N ALA A 148 0.93 -6.92 11.70
CA ALA A 148 -0.22 -7.83 11.73
C ALA A 148 -1.37 -7.37 10.83
N GLY A 149 -1.63 -6.06 10.78
CA GLY A 149 -2.62 -5.47 9.87
C GLY A 149 -2.22 -5.62 8.39
N ALA A 150 -0.94 -5.45 8.06
CA ALA A 150 -0.41 -5.63 6.72
C ALA A 150 -0.59 -7.08 6.22
N ILE A 151 -0.27 -8.08 7.07
CA ILE A 151 -0.45 -9.50 6.74
C ILE A 151 -1.90 -9.81 6.39
N VAL A 152 -2.87 -9.30 7.18
CA VAL A 152 -4.30 -9.52 6.91
C VAL A 152 -4.76 -8.87 5.61
N ASN A 153 -4.20 -7.71 5.27
CA ASN A 153 -4.56 -7.00 4.03
C ASN A 153 -3.95 -7.63 2.76
N GLN A 154 -2.90 -8.44 2.90
CA GLN A 154 -2.20 -9.07 1.78
C GLN A 154 -2.63 -10.53 1.54
N SER A 155 -3.39 -11.13 2.45
CA SER A 155 -3.92 -12.50 2.35
C SER A 155 -5.29 -12.51 1.66
#